data_3a801fd698f76de8e63b5a01d135a35f
#
_entry.id   3a801fd698f76de8e63b5a01d135a35f
#
_cell.length_a   1.000
_cell.length_b   1.000
_cell.length_c   1.000
_cell.angle_alpha   90.00
_cell.angle_beta   90.00
_cell.angle_gamma   90.00
#
_symmetry.space_group_name_H-M   'P 1'
#
loop_
_entity.id
_entity.type
_entity.pdbx_description
1 polymer ?
#
loop_
_entity_poly.entity_id
_entity_poly.type
_entity_poly.pdbx_seq_one_letter_code
_entity_poly.pdbx_strand_id
1 'polypeptide(L)'
;EWDVLYREFAQVADEEGFTEIATAFRMISVVEAEHERRYLKLLSRLTDGDFFKRDGKIWWQCRNCGYIVEAEQAPLMCPACKHPQAYFEPKKENY
;
A
#
# COMPACT_ATOMS: atom_id res chain seq x y z
N GLU A 1 -14.03 11.53 3.91
CA GLU A 1 -14.49 12.60 4.80
C GLU A 1 -13.36 13.54 5.19
N TRP A 2 -12.23 13.03 5.66
CA TRP A 2 -11.06 13.85 5.91
C TRP A 2 -10.56 14.54 4.63
N ASP A 3 -10.80 13.98 3.48
CA ASP A 3 -10.53 14.57 2.17
C ASP A 3 -11.32 15.88 2.00
N VAL A 4 -12.60 15.85 2.34
CA VAL A 4 -13.46 17.05 2.32
C VAL A 4 -12.96 18.06 3.35
N LEU A 5 -12.58 17.62 4.53
CA LEU A 5 -12.09 18.46 5.61
C LEU A 5 -10.83 19.23 5.20
N TYR A 6 -9.85 18.55 4.59
CA TYR A 6 -8.63 19.20 4.13
C TYR A 6 -8.90 20.20 3.00
N ARG A 7 -9.85 19.91 2.12
CA ARG A 7 -10.26 20.85 1.07
C ARG A 7 -10.89 22.11 1.65
N GLU A 8 -11.72 21.96 2.68
CA GLU A 8 -12.34 23.09 3.38
C GLU A 8 -11.27 23.92 4.07
N PHE A 9 -10.31 23.31 4.74
CA PHE A 9 -9.20 24.01 5.36
C PHE A 9 -8.38 24.79 4.33
N ALA A 10 -8.14 24.20 3.16
CA ALA A 10 -7.42 24.89 2.09
C ALA A 10 -8.18 26.12 1.62
N GLN A 11 -9.49 26.00 1.46
CA GLN A 11 -10.32 27.14 1.03
C GLN A 11 -10.28 28.26 2.05
N VAL A 12 -10.44 27.95 3.33
CA VAL A 12 -10.37 28.95 4.40
C VAL A 12 -9.00 29.62 4.44
N ALA A 13 -7.92 28.83 4.29
CA ALA A 13 -6.57 29.38 4.26
C ALA A 13 -6.36 30.33 3.09
N ASP A 14 -6.88 30.02 1.90
CA ASP A 14 -6.83 30.92 0.74
C ASP A 14 -7.61 32.20 1.00
N GLU A 15 -8.81 32.13 1.57
CA GLU A 15 -9.64 33.27 1.87
C GLU A 15 -8.97 34.20 2.88
N GLU A 16 -8.16 33.65 3.79
CA GLU A 16 -7.42 34.41 4.78
C GLU A 16 -6.05 34.84 4.31
N GLY A 17 -5.67 34.54 3.08
CA GLY A 17 -4.40 34.94 2.47
C GLY A 17 -3.22 34.05 2.77
N PHE A 18 -3.44 32.84 3.34
CA PHE A 18 -2.40 31.88 3.64
C PHE A 18 -2.23 30.86 2.51
N THR A 19 -1.74 31.32 1.37
CA THR A 19 -1.65 30.55 0.13
C THR A 19 -0.77 29.31 0.26
N GLU A 20 0.38 29.39 0.93
CA GLU A 20 1.27 28.26 1.13
C GLU A 20 0.64 27.20 2.02
N ILE A 21 -0.09 27.61 3.04
CA ILE A 21 -0.82 26.69 3.94
C ILE A 21 -1.95 26.01 3.17
N ALA A 22 -2.66 26.73 2.32
CA ALA A 22 -3.71 26.19 1.47
C ALA A 22 -3.14 25.10 0.54
N THR A 23 -1.99 25.34 -0.07
CA THR A 23 -1.30 24.37 -0.90
C THR A 23 -0.93 23.13 -0.12
N ALA A 24 -0.42 23.28 1.11
CA ALA A 24 -0.08 22.16 1.98
C ALA A 24 -1.32 21.30 2.28
N PHE A 25 -2.46 21.90 2.61
CA PHE A 25 -3.69 21.15 2.85
C PHE A 25 -4.14 20.36 1.62
N ARG A 26 -4.02 20.93 0.43
CA ARG A 26 -4.36 20.24 -0.81
C ARG A 26 -3.45 19.06 -1.06
N MET A 27 -2.14 19.20 -0.81
CA MET A 27 -1.17 18.13 -0.99
C MET A 27 -1.40 17.00 0.04
N ILE A 28 -1.70 17.35 1.29
CA ILE A 28 -2.04 16.36 2.32
C ILE A 28 -3.27 15.56 1.90
N SER A 29 -4.29 16.21 1.35
CA SER A 29 -5.49 15.55 0.84
C SER A 29 -5.13 14.49 -0.21
N VAL A 30 -4.22 14.80 -1.12
CA VAL A 30 -3.76 13.84 -2.15
C VAL A 30 -3.03 12.66 -1.51
N VAL A 31 -2.14 12.91 -0.54
CA VAL A 31 -1.40 11.86 0.16
C VAL A 31 -2.36 10.94 0.91
N GLU A 32 -3.33 11.52 1.61
CA GLU A 32 -4.31 10.71 2.37
C GLU A 32 -5.20 9.88 1.47
N ALA A 33 -5.57 10.39 0.29
CA ALA A 33 -6.32 9.62 -0.70
C ALA A 33 -5.53 8.39 -1.15
N GLU A 34 -4.21 8.51 -1.32
CA GLU A 34 -3.34 7.37 -1.68
C GLU A 34 -3.25 6.36 -0.53
N HIS A 35 -3.19 6.82 0.73
CA HIS A 35 -3.21 5.93 1.88
C HIS A 35 -4.51 5.12 1.93
N GLU A 36 -5.64 5.78 1.73
CA GLU A 36 -6.95 5.11 1.69
C GLU A 36 -6.99 4.05 0.60
N ARG A 37 -6.52 4.38 -0.59
CA ARG A 37 -6.47 3.44 -1.71
C ARG A 37 -5.67 2.19 -1.36
N ARG A 38 -4.52 2.35 -0.68
CA ARG A 38 -3.68 1.22 -0.25
C ARG A 38 -4.40 0.35 0.76
N TYR A 39 -5.03 0.95 1.78
CA TYR A 39 -5.75 0.21 2.80
C TYR A 39 -6.93 -0.56 2.21
N LEU A 40 -7.70 0.06 1.31
CA LEU A 40 -8.81 -0.61 0.66
C LEU A 40 -8.35 -1.78 -0.18
N LYS A 41 -7.24 -1.64 -0.88
CA LYS A 41 -6.67 -2.72 -1.68
C LYS A 41 -6.21 -3.88 -0.81
N LEU A 42 -5.52 -3.60 0.30
CA LEU A 42 -5.09 -4.62 1.24
C LEU A 42 -6.29 -5.35 1.88
N LEU A 43 -7.32 -4.60 2.24
CA LEU A 43 -8.55 -5.17 2.78
C LEU A 43 -9.21 -6.10 1.77
N SER A 44 -9.30 -5.69 0.51
CA SER A 44 -9.84 -6.51 -0.57
C SER A 44 -9.06 -7.83 -0.71
N ARG A 45 -7.73 -7.78 -0.64
CA ARG A 45 -6.89 -8.98 -0.68
C ARG A 45 -7.21 -9.95 0.46
N LEU A 46 -7.38 -9.44 1.67
CA LEU A 46 -7.73 -10.27 2.82
C LEU A 46 -9.13 -10.85 2.70
N THR A 47 -10.10 -10.04 2.28
CA THR A 47 -11.49 -10.45 2.13
C THR A 47 -11.66 -11.51 1.04
N ASP A 48 -10.97 -11.35 -0.08
CA ASP A 48 -11.04 -12.26 -1.22
C ASP A 48 -10.19 -13.51 -1.03
N GLY A 49 -9.35 -13.54 0.01
CA GLY A 49 -8.48 -14.67 0.29
C GLY A 49 -7.31 -14.82 -0.68
N ASP A 50 -6.96 -13.77 -1.40
CA ASP A 50 -5.89 -13.81 -2.40
C ASP A 50 -4.65 -12.97 -2.01
N PHE A 51 -4.50 -12.69 -0.73
CA PHE A 51 -3.36 -11.91 -0.24
C PHE A 51 -2.01 -12.53 -0.66
N PHE A 52 -1.89 -13.86 -0.56
CA PHE A 52 -0.70 -14.59 -0.95
C PHE A 52 -0.88 -15.37 -2.25
N LYS A 53 -1.78 -14.93 -3.10
CA LYS A 53 -2.18 -15.62 -4.30
C LYS A 53 -2.47 -14.63 -5.43
N ARG A 54 -2.17 -14.99 -6.66
CA ARG A 54 -2.43 -14.13 -7.84
C ARG A 54 -2.92 -14.97 -9.01
N ASP A 55 -3.55 -14.30 -9.97
CA ASP A 55 -3.92 -14.91 -11.24
C ASP A 55 -2.70 -14.96 -12.13
N GLY A 56 -2.04 -16.10 -12.17
CA GLY A 56 -0.81 -16.27 -12.90
C GLY A 56 0.41 -16.20 -11.99
N LYS A 57 1.55 -16.57 -12.55
CA LYS A 57 2.79 -16.63 -11.80
C LYS A 57 3.40 -15.25 -11.64
N ILE A 58 3.78 -14.93 -10.41
CA ILE A 58 4.55 -13.74 -10.08
C ILE A 58 5.76 -14.14 -9.25
N TRP A 59 6.71 -13.24 -9.09
CA TRP A 59 7.84 -13.45 -8.20
C TRP A 59 7.44 -13.07 -6.78
N TRP A 60 7.66 -14.00 -5.85
CA TRP A 60 7.47 -13.79 -4.42
C TRP A 60 8.82 -13.70 -3.74
N GLN A 61 8.92 -12.88 -2.72
CA GLN A 61 10.16 -12.69 -1.96
C GLN A 61 9.89 -12.84 -0.48
N CYS A 62 10.73 -13.64 0.20
CA CYS A 62 10.68 -13.74 1.65
C CYS A 62 11.31 -12.50 2.27
N ARG A 63 10.55 -11.81 3.12
CA ARG A 63 11.03 -10.59 3.78
C ARG A 63 12.08 -10.86 4.86
N ASN A 64 12.23 -12.12 5.28
CA ASN A 64 13.22 -12.47 6.28
C ASN A 64 14.59 -12.73 5.65
N CYS A 65 14.68 -13.64 4.67
CA CYS A 65 15.96 -14.07 4.12
C CYS A 65 16.23 -13.62 2.68
N GLY A 66 15.23 -13.09 1.98
CA GLY A 66 15.39 -12.66 0.61
C GLY A 66 15.19 -13.73 -0.45
N TYR A 67 14.84 -14.95 -0.06
CA TYR A 67 14.55 -16.03 -1.02
C TYR A 67 13.45 -15.58 -2.00
N ILE A 68 13.66 -15.84 -3.29
CA ILE A 68 12.66 -15.50 -4.32
C ILE A 68 12.22 -16.77 -5.04
N VAL A 69 10.96 -16.79 -5.46
CA VAL A 69 10.36 -17.89 -6.20
C VAL A 69 9.24 -17.37 -7.09
N GLU A 70 9.14 -17.92 -8.30
CA GLU A 70 8.04 -17.60 -9.21
C GLU A 70 6.93 -18.65 -9.02
N ALA A 71 5.73 -18.17 -8.68
CA ALA A 71 4.56 -19.02 -8.44
C ALA A 71 3.28 -18.21 -8.44
N GLU A 72 2.14 -18.89 -8.60
CA GLU A 72 0.83 -18.25 -8.46
C GLU A 72 0.50 -17.96 -7.01
N GLN A 73 1.07 -18.72 -6.09
CA GLN A 73 0.83 -18.61 -4.65
C GLN A 73 2.17 -18.61 -3.92
N ALA A 74 2.29 -17.74 -2.91
CA ALA A 74 3.46 -17.74 -2.05
C ALA A 74 3.57 -19.07 -1.31
N PRO A 75 4.79 -19.62 -1.14
CA PRO A 75 4.98 -20.88 -0.39
C PRO A 75 4.41 -20.79 1.02
N LEU A 76 3.87 -21.89 1.52
CA LEU A 76 3.38 -21.95 2.91
C LEU A 76 4.51 -21.80 3.92
N MET A 77 5.72 -22.18 3.52
CA MET A 77 6.91 -22.06 4.33
C MET A 77 8.10 -21.75 3.41
N CYS A 78 8.94 -20.82 3.81
CA CYS A 78 10.15 -20.51 3.06
C CYS A 78 11.11 -21.72 3.12
N PRO A 79 11.54 -22.29 1.98
CA PRO A 79 12.45 -23.43 2.00
C PRO A 79 13.85 -23.08 2.51
N ALA A 80 14.23 -21.80 2.46
CA ALA A 80 15.56 -21.38 2.89
C ALA A 80 15.63 -21.10 4.40
N CYS A 81 14.67 -20.36 4.95
CA CYS A 81 14.73 -19.92 6.35
C CYS A 81 13.64 -20.51 7.25
N LYS A 82 12.68 -21.24 6.69
CA LYS A 82 11.60 -21.93 7.41
C LYS A 82 10.57 -21.01 8.05
N HIS A 83 10.56 -19.73 7.71
CA HIS A 83 9.52 -18.81 8.15
C HIS A 83 8.21 -19.06 7.39
N PRO A 84 7.04 -18.76 8.00
CA PRO A 84 5.75 -19.04 7.38
C PRO A 84 5.41 -18.10 6.22
N GLN A 85 4.36 -18.43 5.48
CA GLN A 85 3.88 -17.70 4.32
C GLN A 85 3.70 -16.19 4.57
N ALA A 86 3.37 -15.80 5.80
CA ALA A 86 3.18 -14.40 6.16
C ALA A 86 4.41 -13.53 5.92
N TYR A 87 5.59 -14.13 5.77
CA TYR A 87 6.83 -13.40 5.48
C TYR A 87 7.02 -13.10 4.00
N PHE A 88 6.19 -13.66 3.13
CA PHE A 88 6.31 -13.41 1.70
C PHE A 88 5.56 -12.16 1.27
N GLU A 89 6.10 -11.51 0.25
CA GLU A 89 5.46 -10.40 -0.45
C GLU A 89 5.77 -10.51 -1.94
N PRO A 90 4.95 -9.89 -2.81
CA PRO A 90 5.33 -9.75 -4.21
C PRO A 90 6.66 -9.02 -4.30
N LYS A 91 7.57 -9.55 -5.11
CA LYS A 91 8.91 -8.96 -5.25
C LYS A 91 8.81 -7.55 -5.81
N LYS A 92 9.54 -6.62 -5.20
CA LYS A 92 9.63 -5.23 -5.66
C LYS A 92 10.99 -4.97 -6.27
N GLU A 93 11.00 -4.17 -7.31
CA GLU A 93 12.23 -3.66 -7.92
C GLU A 93 12.09 -2.14 -8.03
N ASN A 94 12.40 -1.46 -6.95
CA ASN A 94 12.29 0.00 -6.88
C ASN A 94 13.67 0.67 -6.78
N TYR A 95 14.68 -0.01 -7.29
CA TYR A 95 16.08 0.44 -7.30
C TYR A 95 16.66 0.49 -8.71
#